data_d61064e27b0fcfac4a288d3a435cc04b
#
_entry.id   d61064e27b0fcfac4a288d3a435cc04b
#
_cell.length_a   1.000
_cell.length_b   1.000
_cell.length_c   1.000
_cell.angle_alpha   90.00
_cell.angle_beta   90.00
_cell.angle_gamma   90.00
#
_symmetry.space_group_name_H-M   'P 1'
#
loop_
_entity.id
_entity.type
_entity.pdbx_description
1 polymer ?
#
loop_
_entity_poly.entity_id
_entity_poly.type
_entity_poly.pdbx_seq_one_letter_code
_entity_poly.pdbx_strand_id
1 'polypeptide(L)'
;VLGRDQITRLHDLNGDGEADYYECFNNEAMITTNFHEFTFDLHTDPEGNFYFIKGGPVRPGGRGWDKVTPHHGCIFKVSRDGSKLEVVARGFRAPNGMGVGPNGEITTGDN
;
A
#
# COMPACT_ATOMS: atom_id res chain seq x y z
N VAL A 1 -4.65 4.01 8.55
CA VAL A 1 -3.26 4.45 8.33
C VAL A 1 -2.52 3.38 7.54
N LEU A 2 -1.77 3.81 6.52
CA LEU A 2 -0.90 2.92 5.76
C LEU A 2 0.47 2.84 6.43
N GLY A 3 0.85 1.66 6.84
CA GLY A 3 2.20 1.32 7.26
C GLY A 3 2.99 0.70 6.11
N ARG A 4 4.24 0.31 6.39
CA ARG A 4 5.13 -0.27 5.38
C ARG A 4 4.65 -1.65 4.88
N ASP A 5 3.99 -2.41 5.73
CA ASP A 5 3.59 -3.79 5.50
C ASP A 5 2.10 -4.05 5.80
N GLN A 6 1.40 -3.04 6.26
CA GLN A 6 0.01 -3.22 6.66
C GLN A 6 -0.82 -1.93 6.59
N ILE A 7 -2.12 -2.11 6.49
CA ILE A 7 -3.10 -1.07 6.82
C ILE A 7 -3.53 -1.28 8.26
N THR A 8 -3.41 -0.24 9.07
CA THR A 8 -3.86 -0.22 10.47
C THR A 8 -5.09 0.65 10.59
N ARG A 9 -6.15 0.13 11.20
CA ARG A 9 -7.33 0.90 11.58
C ARG A 9 -7.13 1.42 13.00
N LEU A 10 -7.35 2.71 13.16
CA LEU A 10 -7.31 3.39 14.46
C LEU A 10 -8.74 3.52 14.97
N HIS A 11 -8.99 3.12 16.20
CA HIS A 11 -10.29 3.22 16.86
C HIS A 11 -10.21 4.25 17.99
N ASP A 12 -11.04 5.26 17.91
CA ASP A 12 -11.34 6.20 19.00
C ASP A 12 -12.65 5.74 19.64
N LEU A 13 -12.54 5.05 20.79
CA LEU A 13 -13.67 4.40 21.44
C LEU A 13 -14.48 5.34 22.33
N ASN A 14 -13.85 6.42 22.79
CA ASN A 14 -14.45 7.39 23.70
C ASN A 14 -14.80 8.74 23.03
N GLY A 15 -14.37 8.96 21.79
CA GLY A 15 -14.68 10.17 21.02
C GLY A 15 -13.85 11.39 21.41
N ASP A 16 -12.66 11.22 22.01
CA ASP A 16 -11.82 12.34 22.44
C ASP A 16 -10.82 12.83 21.36
N GLY A 17 -10.76 12.13 20.21
CA GLY A 17 -9.88 12.45 19.10
C GLY A 17 -8.52 11.74 19.17
N GLU A 18 -8.30 10.90 20.17
CA GLU A 18 -7.12 10.03 20.26
C GLU A 18 -7.51 8.57 20.02
N ALA A 19 -6.58 7.80 19.48
CA ALA A 19 -6.84 6.40 19.21
C ALA A 19 -6.58 5.55 20.45
N ASP A 20 -7.62 4.83 20.90
CA ASP A 20 -7.55 3.92 22.05
C ASP A 20 -7.09 2.51 21.67
N TYR A 21 -7.32 2.13 20.40
CA TYR A 21 -7.06 0.77 19.93
C TYR A 21 -6.60 0.77 18.48
N TYR A 22 -5.61 -0.08 18.19
CA TYR A 22 -5.06 -0.29 16.84
C TYR A 22 -5.42 -1.69 16.37
N GLU A 23 -6.11 -1.76 15.25
CA GLU A 23 -6.49 -3.01 14.59
C GLU A 23 -5.63 -3.23 13.34
N CYS A 24 -5.03 -4.41 13.18
CA CYS A 24 -4.46 -4.82 11.91
C CYS A 24 -5.60 -5.07 10.92
N PHE A 25 -5.83 -4.13 10.01
CA PHE A 25 -6.91 -4.21 9.04
C PHE A 25 -6.57 -5.16 7.89
N ASN A 26 -5.35 -5.10 7.37
CA ASN A 26 -4.79 -6.03 6.40
C ASN A 26 -3.26 -5.99 6.45
N ASN A 27 -2.61 -7.15 6.48
CA ASN A 27 -1.15 -7.32 6.51
C ASN A 27 -0.62 -8.33 5.49
N GLU A 28 -1.36 -8.57 4.42
CA GLU A 28 -0.98 -9.55 3.40
C GLU A 28 0.14 -9.08 2.47
N ALA A 29 0.47 -7.78 2.44
CA ALA A 29 1.53 -7.24 1.60
C ALA A 29 2.90 -7.73 2.09
N MET A 30 3.60 -8.48 1.23
CA MET A 30 4.95 -8.98 1.53
C MET A 30 5.96 -7.85 1.43
N ILE A 31 6.90 -7.81 2.37
CA ILE A 31 8.02 -6.87 2.40
C ILE A 31 9.35 -7.58 2.55
N THR A 32 10.43 -6.87 2.23
CA THR A 32 11.82 -7.27 2.55
C THR A 32 12.41 -6.34 3.60
N THR A 33 13.64 -6.59 4.00
CA THR A 33 14.39 -5.71 4.91
C THR A 33 14.96 -4.48 4.21
N ASN A 34 14.78 -4.36 2.88
CA ASN A 34 15.32 -3.25 2.10
C ASN A 34 14.61 -1.94 2.47
N PHE A 35 15.39 -0.91 2.84
CA PHE A 35 14.84 0.35 3.32
C PHE A 35 14.22 1.24 2.22
N HIS A 36 14.48 0.98 0.95
CA HIS A 36 13.85 1.68 -0.17
C HIS A 36 12.49 1.12 -0.58
N GLU A 37 12.05 0.04 0.05
CA GLU A 37 10.78 -0.60 -0.24
C GLU A 37 9.65 0.07 0.55
N PHE A 38 9.21 1.24 0.08
CA PHE A 38 8.15 2.04 0.69
C PHE A 38 6.77 1.74 0.11
N THR A 39 5.76 2.00 0.92
CA THR A 39 4.34 2.07 0.52
C THR A 39 3.89 3.52 0.52
N PHE A 40 3.04 3.87 -0.45
CA PHE A 40 2.53 5.23 -0.62
C PHE A 40 1.05 5.23 -0.96
N ASP A 41 0.40 6.36 -0.66
CA ASP A 41 -0.91 6.73 -1.14
C ASP A 41 -2.03 5.74 -0.82
N LEU A 42 -2.70 5.96 0.28
CA LEU A 42 -3.89 5.20 0.64
C LEU A 42 -5.14 5.92 0.12
N HIS A 43 -5.78 5.35 -0.89
CA HIS A 43 -7.01 5.86 -1.50
C HIS A 43 -8.15 4.87 -1.38
N THR A 44 -9.37 5.34 -1.62
CA THR A 44 -10.57 4.49 -1.69
C THR A 44 -11.30 4.70 -3.01
N ASP A 45 -11.94 3.66 -3.50
CA ASP A 45 -12.91 3.77 -4.59
C ASP A 45 -14.32 4.06 -4.04
N PRO A 46 -15.31 4.35 -4.92
CA PRO A 46 -16.68 4.58 -4.50
C PRO A 46 -17.36 3.39 -3.78
N GLU A 47 -16.83 2.18 -3.96
CA GLU A 47 -17.31 0.96 -3.30
C GLU A 47 -16.71 0.77 -1.91
N GLY A 48 -15.70 1.57 -1.55
CA GLY A 48 -15.02 1.54 -0.25
C GLY A 48 -13.82 0.60 -0.18
N ASN A 49 -13.35 0.07 -1.30
CA ASN A 49 -12.10 -0.68 -1.33
C ASN A 49 -10.91 0.28 -1.22
N PHE A 50 -9.83 -0.20 -0.63
CA PHE A 50 -8.61 0.58 -0.44
C PHE A 50 -7.58 0.27 -1.51
N TYR A 51 -6.83 1.27 -1.93
CA TYR A 51 -5.74 1.13 -2.88
C TYR A 51 -4.48 1.77 -2.33
N PHE A 52 -3.34 1.14 -2.54
CA PHE A 52 -2.03 1.71 -2.25
C PHE A 52 -0.97 1.17 -3.20
N ILE A 53 0.12 1.89 -3.31
CA ILE A 53 1.26 1.52 -4.15
C ILE A 53 2.46 1.14 -3.30
N LYS A 54 3.31 0.27 -3.83
CA LYS A 54 4.51 -0.21 -3.16
C LYS A 54 5.66 -0.29 -4.13
N GLY A 55 6.78 0.34 -3.78
CA GLY A 55 8.02 0.25 -4.52
C GLY A 55 8.69 -1.12 -4.42
N GLY A 56 9.76 -1.28 -5.16
CA GLY A 56 10.60 -2.47 -5.12
C GLY A 56 11.83 -2.30 -4.22
N PRO A 57 12.46 -3.41 -3.81
CA PRO A 57 13.72 -3.40 -3.07
C PRO A 57 14.88 -3.05 -4.01
N VAL A 58 15.31 -1.81 -4.02
CA VAL A 58 16.37 -1.30 -4.89
C VAL A 58 17.72 -1.43 -4.19
N ARG A 59 18.76 -1.89 -4.92
CA ARG A 59 20.13 -1.97 -4.41
C ARG A 59 20.67 -0.59 -4.02
N PRO A 60 21.60 -0.52 -3.05
CA PRO A 60 22.32 0.71 -2.76
C PRO A 60 22.87 1.37 -4.03
N GLY A 61 22.69 2.69 -4.15
CA GLY A 61 23.04 3.45 -5.35
C GLY A 61 21.97 3.46 -6.43
N GLY A 62 20.80 2.87 -6.18
CA GLY A 62 19.62 2.97 -7.04
C GLY A 62 19.65 2.14 -8.31
N ARG A 63 20.58 1.21 -8.45
CA ARG A 63 20.74 0.36 -9.63
C ARG A 63 20.34 -1.09 -9.35
N GLY A 64 19.46 -1.63 -10.19
CA GLY A 64 19.00 -3.01 -10.10
C GLY A 64 18.18 -3.28 -8.84
N TRP A 65 17.92 -4.55 -8.61
CA TRP A 65 17.07 -5.04 -7.53
C TRP A 65 17.89 -5.78 -6.47
N ASP A 66 17.48 -5.67 -5.22
CA ASP A 66 17.89 -6.54 -4.13
C ASP A 66 17.03 -7.80 -4.13
N LYS A 67 16.84 -8.46 -3.01
CA LYS A 67 15.90 -9.58 -2.92
C LYS A 67 14.49 -9.11 -3.26
N VAL A 68 13.86 -9.75 -4.24
CA VAL A 68 12.50 -9.44 -4.67
C VAL A 68 11.49 -10.42 -4.08
N THR A 69 10.26 -9.95 -3.90
CA THR A 69 9.10 -10.77 -3.52
C THR A 69 8.02 -10.64 -4.60
N PRO A 70 7.00 -11.51 -4.61
CA PRO A 70 5.85 -11.35 -5.53
C PRO A 70 5.14 -9.99 -5.39
N HIS A 71 5.31 -9.31 -4.26
CA HIS A 71 4.66 -8.05 -3.94
C HIS A 71 5.59 -6.83 -4.04
N HIS A 72 6.64 -6.88 -4.87
CA HIS A 72 7.45 -5.71 -5.14
C HIS A 72 6.96 -4.97 -6.39
N GLY A 73 7.04 -3.63 -6.37
CA GLY A 73 6.66 -2.79 -7.51
C GLY A 73 5.20 -3.02 -7.93
N CYS A 74 4.26 -2.89 -7.01
CA CYS A 74 2.86 -3.24 -7.23
C CYS A 74 1.90 -2.12 -6.86
N ILE A 75 0.75 -2.13 -7.53
CA ILE A 75 -0.48 -1.49 -7.04
C ILE A 75 -1.33 -2.57 -6.41
N PHE A 76 -1.80 -2.31 -5.19
CA PHE A 76 -2.67 -3.21 -4.43
C PHE A 76 -4.07 -2.65 -4.29
N LYS A 77 -5.03 -3.57 -4.25
CA LYS A 77 -6.40 -3.35 -3.80
C LYS A 77 -6.67 -4.20 -2.58
N VAL A 78 -7.21 -3.61 -1.53
CA VAL A 78 -7.70 -4.31 -0.34
C VAL A 78 -9.20 -4.14 -0.25
N SER A 79 -9.91 -5.24 -0.07
CA SER A 79 -11.37 -5.22 0.08
C SER A 79 -11.81 -4.30 1.23
N ARG A 80 -13.02 -3.72 1.11
CA ARG A 80 -13.55 -2.78 2.10
C ARG A 80 -13.63 -3.32 3.53
N ASP A 81 -13.71 -4.64 3.68
CA ASP A 81 -13.71 -5.34 4.97
C ASP A 81 -12.31 -5.74 5.46
N GLY A 82 -11.26 -5.48 4.66
CA GLY A 82 -9.87 -5.80 4.98
C GLY A 82 -9.48 -7.27 4.77
N SER A 83 -10.39 -8.12 4.32
CA SER A 83 -10.18 -9.58 4.30
C SER A 83 -9.32 -10.08 3.14
N LYS A 84 -9.15 -9.28 2.08
CA LYS A 84 -8.48 -9.73 0.85
C LYS A 84 -7.61 -8.64 0.26
N LEU A 85 -6.37 -8.99 -0.06
CA LEU A 85 -5.45 -8.18 -0.84
C LEU A 85 -5.32 -8.77 -2.26
N GLU A 86 -5.42 -7.91 -3.25
CA GLU A 86 -5.26 -8.24 -4.68
C GLU A 86 -4.17 -7.36 -5.28
N VAL A 87 -3.37 -7.94 -6.19
CA VAL A 87 -2.42 -7.19 -7.01
C VAL A 87 -3.13 -6.72 -8.27
N VAL A 88 -3.26 -5.41 -8.43
CA VAL A 88 -3.93 -4.78 -9.58
C VAL A 88 -2.95 -4.59 -10.74
N ALA A 89 -1.73 -4.17 -10.44
CA ALA A 89 -0.68 -3.97 -11.44
C ALA A 89 0.70 -4.25 -10.85
N ARG A 90 1.65 -4.57 -11.71
CA ARG A 90 3.04 -4.92 -11.37
C ARG A 90 4.03 -4.28 -12.32
N GLY A 91 5.31 -4.31 -11.93
CA GLY A 91 6.41 -3.89 -12.80
C GLY A 91 6.92 -2.48 -12.51
N PHE A 92 6.50 -1.89 -11.40
CA PHE A 92 6.99 -0.59 -10.96
C PHE A 92 8.33 -0.71 -10.23
N ARG A 93 9.17 0.28 -10.40
CA ARG A 93 10.43 0.40 -9.67
C ARG A 93 10.24 1.18 -8.35
N ALA A 94 9.77 2.40 -8.48
CA ALA A 94 9.57 3.32 -7.36
C ALA A 94 8.36 4.23 -7.66
N PRO A 95 7.14 3.63 -7.73
CA PRO A 95 5.94 4.41 -8.01
C PRO A 95 5.71 5.39 -6.87
N ASN A 96 5.31 6.60 -7.22
CA ASN A 96 5.03 7.65 -6.26
C ASN A 96 3.92 8.55 -6.79
N GLY A 97 2.90 8.75 -5.99
CA GLY A 97 1.71 9.47 -6.39
C GLY A 97 0.72 8.60 -7.17
N MET A 98 -0.41 8.30 -6.56
CA MET A 98 -1.50 7.55 -7.17
C MET A 98 -2.81 8.32 -7.04
N GLY A 99 -3.67 8.19 -8.05
CA GLY A 99 -5.05 8.66 -7.99
C GLY A 99 -6.02 7.54 -8.36
N VAL A 100 -7.18 7.54 -7.71
CA VAL A 100 -8.32 6.69 -8.07
C VAL A 100 -9.45 7.59 -8.56
N GLY A 101 -9.81 7.43 -9.81
CA GLY A 101 -10.86 8.22 -10.44
C GLY A 101 -12.28 7.75 -10.09
N PRO A 102 -13.30 8.53 -10.48
CA PRO A 102 -14.68 8.27 -10.12
C PRO A 102 -15.25 6.97 -10.70
N ASN A 103 -14.63 6.44 -11.75
CA ASN A 103 -15.02 5.17 -12.38
C ASN A 103 -14.08 4.02 -12.00
N GLY A 104 -13.22 4.21 -10.99
CA GLY A 104 -12.25 3.22 -10.53
C GLY A 104 -10.97 3.13 -11.36
N GLU A 105 -10.75 4.06 -12.30
CA GLU A 105 -9.49 4.17 -13.02
C GLU A 105 -8.35 4.57 -12.11
N ILE A 106 -7.21 3.91 -12.27
CA ILE A 106 -6.02 4.16 -11.45
C ILE A 106 -4.95 4.83 -12.31
N THR A 107 -4.39 5.91 -11.79
CA THR A 107 -3.26 6.63 -12.39
C THR A 107 -2.10 6.68 -11.41
N THR A 108 -0.89 6.50 -11.91
CA THR A 108 0.33 6.63 -11.10
C THR A 108 1.51 7.01 -12.01
N GLY A 109 2.55 7.56 -11.40
CA GLY A 109 3.85 7.77 -12.02
C GLY A 109 4.87 6.77 -11.48
N ASP A 110 5.85 6.41 -12.30
CA ASP A 110 6.97 5.56 -11.91
C ASP A 110 8.30 6.22 -12.25
N ASN A 111 9.34 5.88 -11.52
CA ASN A 111 10.69 6.44 -11.69
C ASN A 111 11.59 5.49 -12.48
#